data_76c6449b0d51ea0b4ca23abf4b155d46
#
_entry.id   76c6449b0d51ea0b4ca23abf4b155d46
#
_cell.length_a   1.000
_cell.length_b   1.000
_cell.length_c   1.000
_cell.angle_alpha   90.00
_cell.angle_beta   90.00
_cell.angle_gamma   90.00
#
_symmetry.space_group_name_H-M   'P 1'
#
loop_
_entity.id
_entity.type
_entity.pdbx_description
1 polymer ?
#
loop_
_entity_poly.entity_id
_entity_poly.type
_entity_poly.pdbx_seq_one_letter_code
_entity_poly.pdbx_strand_id
1 'polypeptide(L)'
;MNIYDIAKEAGVSPATVSRVLNNHKNVKEETRNKILEVIKGKNYSPNMVARNLSVGISRNIAFMVPVIEYAFFSKILHGISDKAMDNDYNVFMFGTAENTQREHKILDSLKIEMIKGLIIIPVSECDQETAARLEEFEAQ
;
A
#
# COMPACT_ATOMS: atom_id res chain seq x y z
N MET A 1 -3.43 -18.88 10.52
CA MET A 1 -4.08 -19.59 9.39
C MET A 1 -3.65 -18.92 8.10
N ASN A 2 -3.37 -19.69 7.07
CA ASN A 2 -2.85 -19.19 5.79
C ASN A 2 -3.72 -19.69 4.62
N ILE A 3 -3.40 -19.26 3.40
CA ILE A 3 -4.16 -19.61 2.18
C ILE A 3 -4.17 -21.13 1.90
N TYR A 4 -3.12 -21.85 2.31
CA TYR A 4 -3.02 -23.30 2.14
C TYR A 4 -4.00 -24.05 3.04
N ASP A 5 -4.23 -23.54 4.25
CA ASP A 5 -5.20 -24.11 5.19
C ASP A 5 -6.63 -23.97 4.65
N ILE A 6 -6.97 -22.80 4.10
CA ILE A 6 -8.28 -22.56 3.43
C ILE A 6 -8.44 -23.50 2.22
N ALA A 7 -7.41 -23.62 1.40
CA ALA A 7 -7.43 -24.46 0.21
C ALA A 7 -7.68 -25.94 0.58
N LYS A 8 -7.00 -26.44 1.61
CA LYS A 8 -7.16 -27.80 2.13
C LYS A 8 -8.58 -28.05 2.63
N GLU A 9 -9.14 -27.14 3.41
CA GLU A 9 -10.49 -27.29 3.98
C GLU A 9 -11.60 -27.17 2.92
N ALA A 10 -11.43 -26.25 1.95
CA ALA A 10 -12.34 -26.11 0.83
C ALA A 10 -12.18 -27.21 -0.24
N GLY A 11 -11.13 -28.06 -0.16
CA GLY A 11 -10.86 -29.10 -1.14
C GLY A 11 -10.47 -28.55 -2.53
N VAL A 12 -9.74 -27.45 -2.58
CA VAL A 12 -9.32 -26.77 -3.82
C VAL A 12 -7.83 -26.42 -3.77
N SER A 13 -7.28 -25.98 -4.91
CA SER A 13 -5.90 -25.49 -4.93
C SER A 13 -5.76 -24.09 -4.28
N PRO A 14 -4.60 -23.72 -3.70
CA PRO A 14 -4.33 -22.37 -3.23
C PRO A 14 -4.51 -21.31 -4.32
N ALA A 15 -4.22 -21.64 -5.56
CA ALA A 15 -4.45 -20.76 -6.72
C ALA A 15 -5.95 -20.46 -6.92
N THR A 16 -6.82 -21.44 -6.67
CA THR A 16 -8.28 -21.24 -6.75
C THR A 16 -8.78 -20.33 -5.63
N VAL A 17 -8.28 -20.50 -4.41
CA VAL A 17 -8.58 -19.60 -3.29
C VAL A 17 -8.12 -18.17 -3.61
N SER A 18 -6.90 -18.00 -4.13
CA SER A 18 -6.36 -16.70 -4.55
C SER A 18 -7.25 -16.04 -5.61
N ARG A 19 -7.73 -16.78 -6.61
CA ARG A 19 -8.66 -16.25 -7.63
C ARG A 19 -9.98 -15.78 -7.02
N VAL A 20 -10.54 -16.49 -6.04
CA VAL A 20 -11.76 -16.07 -5.33
C VAL A 20 -11.52 -14.80 -4.54
N LEU A 21 -10.43 -14.71 -3.77
CA LEU A 21 -10.05 -13.54 -2.99
C LEU A 21 -9.81 -12.30 -3.88
N ASN A 22 -9.31 -12.51 -5.11
CA ASN A 22 -9.08 -11.47 -6.10
C ASN A 22 -10.29 -11.21 -7.02
N ASN A 23 -11.44 -11.78 -6.69
CA ASN A 23 -12.69 -11.60 -7.40
C ASN A 23 -12.64 -11.95 -8.91
N HIS A 24 -11.78 -12.91 -9.31
CA HIS A 24 -11.72 -13.39 -10.68
C HIS A 24 -13.04 -14.04 -11.10
N LYS A 25 -13.54 -13.68 -12.29
CA LYS A 25 -14.82 -14.20 -12.83
C LYS A 25 -14.78 -15.67 -13.21
N ASN A 26 -13.59 -16.24 -13.43
CA ASN A 26 -13.39 -17.61 -13.93
C ASN A 26 -13.40 -18.68 -12.83
N VAL A 27 -14.16 -18.50 -11.75
CA VAL A 27 -14.37 -19.50 -10.70
C VAL A 27 -15.87 -19.78 -10.62
N LYS A 28 -16.23 -21.08 -10.66
CA LYS A 28 -17.64 -21.51 -10.53
C LYS A 28 -18.24 -20.97 -9.22
N GLU A 29 -19.50 -20.53 -9.28
CA GLU A 29 -20.19 -19.92 -8.13
C GLU A 29 -20.24 -20.83 -6.90
N GLU A 30 -20.50 -22.11 -7.11
CA GLU A 30 -20.49 -23.14 -6.07
C GLU A 30 -19.12 -23.21 -5.35
N THR A 31 -18.03 -23.21 -6.09
CA THR A 31 -16.65 -23.22 -5.55
C THR A 31 -16.35 -21.92 -4.81
N ARG A 32 -16.80 -20.80 -5.34
CA ARG A 32 -16.67 -19.48 -4.72
C ARG A 32 -17.35 -19.46 -3.36
N ASN A 33 -18.62 -19.85 -3.31
CA ASN A 33 -19.41 -19.85 -2.08
C ASN A 33 -18.80 -20.75 -1.02
N LYS A 34 -18.35 -21.95 -1.37
CA LYS A 34 -17.66 -22.87 -0.47
C LYS A 34 -16.41 -22.25 0.16
N ILE A 35 -15.57 -21.58 -0.64
CA ILE A 35 -14.37 -20.90 -0.15
C ILE A 35 -14.73 -19.76 0.79
N LEU A 36 -15.73 -18.95 0.44
CA LEU A 36 -16.17 -17.81 1.28
C LEU A 36 -16.75 -18.27 2.62
N GLU A 37 -17.46 -19.39 2.67
CA GLU A 37 -17.94 -20.00 3.91
C GLU A 37 -16.79 -20.44 4.82
N VAL A 38 -15.76 -21.09 4.27
CA VAL A 38 -14.57 -21.49 5.03
C VAL A 38 -13.85 -20.25 5.58
N ILE A 39 -13.67 -19.20 4.76
CA ILE A 39 -13.05 -17.94 5.16
C ILE A 39 -13.83 -17.30 6.33
N LYS A 40 -15.16 -17.22 6.21
CA LYS A 40 -16.03 -16.64 7.22
C LYS A 40 -16.03 -17.45 8.52
N GLY A 41 -16.11 -18.77 8.44
CA GLY A 41 -16.11 -19.66 9.61
C GLY A 41 -14.80 -19.65 10.39
N LYS A 42 -13.70 -19.29 9.76
CA LYS A 42 -12.35 -19.26 10.38
C LYS A 42 -11.85 -17.86 10.73
N ASN A 43 -12.65 -16.81 10.54
CA ASN A 43 -12.21 -15.42 10.71
C ASN A 43 -10.88 -15.14 9.95
N TYR A 44 -10.70 -15.76 8.78
CA TYR A 44 -9.51 -15.57 7.99
C TYR A 44 -9.51 -14.19 7.35
N SER A 45 -8.55 -13.37 7.70
CA SER A 45 -8.27 -12.11 7.01
C SER A 45 -7.14 -12.34 5.99
N PRO A 46 -7.38 -12.10 4.69
CA PRO A 46 -6.33 -12.19 3.70
C PRO A 46 -5.16 -11.27 4.07
N ASN A 47 -3.94 -11.78 4.00
CA ASN A 47 -2.77 -10.93 4.17
C ASN A 47 -2.65 -9.98 2.96
N MET A 48 -3.11 -8.75 3.16
CA MET A 48 -3.11 -7.71 2.12
C MET A 48 -1.70 -7.39 1.62
N VAL A 49 -0.68 -7.51 2.48
CA VAL A 49 0.73 -7.32 2.10
C VAL A 49 1.16 -8.40 1.11
N ALA A 50 0.89 -9.67 1.42
CA ALA A 50 1.19 -10.78 0.52
C ALA A 50 0.38 -10.70 -0.79
N ARG A 51 -0.87 -10.23 -0.71
CA ARG A 51 -1.71 -10.00 -1.88
C ARG A 51 -1.15 -8.89 -2.78
N ASN A 52 -0.80 -7.75 -2.20
CA ASN A 52 -0.25 -6.61 -2.94
C ASN A 52 1.09 -6.98 -3.60
N LEU A 53 1.95 -7.73 -2.90
CA LEU A 53 3.18 -8.30 -3.45
C LEU A 53 2.93 -9.23 -4.65
N SER A 54 1.92 -10.10 -4.56
CA SER A 54 1.63 -11.07 -5.64
C SER A 54 1.00 -10.45 -6.88
N VAL A 55 0.32 -9.30 -6.74
CA VAL A 55 -0.37 -8.60 -7.84
C VAL A 55 0.43 -7.39 -8.33
N GLY A 56 1.50 -7.01 -7.62
CA GLY A 56 2.32 -5.84 -7.96
C GLY A 56 1.58 -4.50 -7.83
N ILE A 57 0.44 -4.48 -7.14
CA ILE A 57 -0.38 -3.27 -6.97
C ILE A 57 -0.21 -2.76 -5.54
N SER A 58 0.43 -1.62 -5.39
CA SER A 58 0.41 -0.85 -4.15
C SER A 58 -0.73 0.17 -4.16
N ARG A 59 -1.35 0.38 -3.00
CA ARG A 59 -2.35 1.42 -2.78
C ARG A 59 -1.90 2.38 -1.67
N ASN A 60 -0.60 2.59 -1.56
CA ASN A 60 0.00 3.43 -0.56
C ASN A 60 0.57 4.69 -1.20
N ILE A 61 0.27 5.83 -0.64
CA ILE A 61 0.79 7.15 -1.03
C ILE A 61 1.57 7.71 0.16
N ALA A 62 2.75 8.24 -0.08
CA ALA A 62 3.51 8.99 0.92
C ALA A 62 3.21 10.48 0.79
N PHE A 63 3.01 11.15 1.93
CA PHE A 63 3.00 12.60 2.05
C PHE A 63 4.15 13.02 2.95
N MET A 64 5.18 13.64 2.40
CA MET A 64 6.39 14.02 3.12
C MET A 64 6.48 15.53 3.25
N VAL A 65 6.71 16.00 4.49
CA VAL A 65 6.74 17.42 4.85
C VAL A 65 7.92 17.74 5.77
N PRO A 66 8.40 18.99 5.76
CA PRO A 66 9.50 19.42 6.65
C PRO A 66 9.11 19.32 8.14
N VAL A 67 7.93 19.79 8.51
CA VAL A 67 7.47 19.90 9.90
C VAL A 67 6.01 19.48 9.99
N ILE A 68 5.73 18.38 10.73
CA ILE A 68 4.38 17.82 10.86
C ILE A 68 3.43 18.74 11.63
N GLU A 69 3.97 19.48 12.61
CA GLU A 69 3.21 20.29 13.57
C GLU A 69 2.55 21.53 12.96
N TYR A 70 2.91 21.91 11.73
CA TYR A 70 2.30 23.06 11.11
C TYR A 70 0.85 22.78 10.69
N ALA A 71 -0.09 23.57 11.21
CA ALA A 71 -1.52 23.46 10.90
C ALA A 71 -1.83 23.53 9.40
N PHE A 72 -0.98 24.15 8.61
CA PHE A 72 -1.07 24.18 7.16
C PHE A 72 -0.98 22.76 6.56
N PHE A 73 -0.01 21.96 6.97
CA PHE A 73 0.15 20.60 6.47
C PHE A 73 -0.96 19.67 6.93
N SER A 74 -1.54 19.89 8.11
CA SER A 74 -2.70 19.13 8.58
C SER A 74 -3.92 19.33 7.67
N LYS A 75 -4.15 20.55 7.17
CA LYS A 75 -5.23 20.84 6.22
C LYS A 75 -5.01 20.18 4.87
N ILE A 76 -3.76 20.17 4.37
CA ILE A 76 -3.40 19.48 3.13
C ILE A 76 -3.60 17.98 3.30
N LEU A 77 -3.11 17.40 4.41
CA LEU A 77 -3.27 15.98 4.71
C LEU A 77 -4.75 15.58 4.74
N HIS A 78 -5.62 16.42 5.31
CA HIS A 78 -7.06 16.14 5.34
C HIS A 78 -7.61 15.99 3.91
N GLY A 79 -7.35 16.94 3.03
CA GLY A 79 -7.80 16.87 1.64
C GLY A 79 -7.21 15.68 0.86
N ILE A 80 -5.93 15.36 1.09
CA ILE A 80 -5.28 14.18 0.51
C ILE A 80 -5.96 12.89 1.01
N SER A 81 -6.20 12.80 2.33
CA SER A 81 -6.78 11.61 2.96
C SER A 81 -8.20 11.33 2.50
N ASP A 82 -9.05 12.36 2.39
CA ASP A 82 -10.41 12.22 1.89
C ASP A 82 -10.39 11.67 0.46
N LYS A 83 -9.57 12.27 -0.41
CA LYS A 83 -9.48 11.83 -1.80
C LYS A 83 -8.85 10.45 -1.96
N ALA A 84 -7.88 10.12 -1.14
CA ALA A 84 -7.26 8.80 -1.11
C ALA A 84 -8.26 7.72 -0.66
N MET A 85 -9.04 8.00 0.40
CA MET A 85 -10.07 7.09 0.91
C MET A 85 -11.15 6.80 -0.13
N ASP A 86 -11.62 7.82 -0.86
CA ASP A 86 -12.59 7.67 -1.95
C ASP A 86 -12.10 6.72 -3.07
N ASN A 87 -10.79 6.52 -3.17
CA ASN A 87 -10.15 5.69 -4.20
C ASN A 87 -9.44 4.45 -3.65
N ASP A 88 -9.73 4.05 -2.41
CA ASP A 88 -9.11 2.91 -1.72
C ASP A 88 -7.58 3.01 -1.58
N TYR A 89 -7.03 4.20 -1.40
CA TYR A 89 -5.61 4.42 -1.10
C TYR A 89 -5.38 4.71 0.38
N ASN A 90 -4.23 4.27 0.90
CA ASN A 90 -3.73 4.66 2.22
C ASN A 90 -2.76 5.83 2.08
N VAL A 91 -2.74 6.73 3.06
CA VAL A 91 -1.78 7.84 3.11
C VAL A 91 -0.87 7.67 4.31
N PHE A 92 0.44 7.69 4.06
CA PHE A 92 1.48 7.68 5.09
C PHE A 92 2.12 9.06 5.15
N MET A 93 2.12 9.69 6.33
CA MET A 93 2.76 10.99 6.53
C MET A 93 4.15 10.82 7.12
N PHE A 94 5.12 11.48 6.52
CA PHE A 94 6.52 11.50 6.96
C PHE A 94 6.97 12.93 7.25
N GLY A 95 7.63 13.13 8.39
CA GLY A 95 8.25 14.40 8.76
C GLY A 95 9.76 14.33 8.66
N THR A 96 10.38 15.24 7.92
CA THR A 96 11.84 15.28 7.77
C THR A 96 12.53 16.06 8.88
N ALA A 97 11.78 16.82 9.70
CA ALA A 97 12.31 17.71 10.73
C ALA A 97 13.35 18.70 10.16
N GLU A 98 13.07 19.25 8.97
CA GLU A 98 13.96 20.18 8.24
C GLU A 98 15.39 19.64 8.02
N ASN A 99 15.52 18.30 7.95
CA ASN A 99 16.80 17.62 7.82
C ASN A 99 16.89 16.84 6.51
N THR A 100 17.78 17.27 5.61
CA THR A 100 17.99 16.68 4.29
C THR A 100 18.45 15.23 4.37
N GLN A 101 19.31 14.87 5.32
CA GLN A 101 19.75 13.48 5.47
C GLN A 101 18.61 12.56 5.91
N ARG A 102 17.68 13.06 6.71
CA ARG A 102 16.47 12.34 7.10
C ARG A 102 15.52 12.21 5.91
N GLU A 103 15.39 13.26 5.09
CA GLU A 103 14.65 13.23 3.83
C GLU A 103 15.17 12.13 2.91
N HIS A 104 16.48 12.06 2.67
CA HIS A 104 17.11 11.03 1.85
C HIS A 104 16.82 9.61 2.39
N LYS A 105 16.97 9.39 3.69
CA LYS A 105 16.66 8.09 4.32
C LYS A 105 15.21 7.67 4.14
N ILE A 106 14.27 8.62 4.25
CA ILE A 106 12.85 8.34 4.01
C ILE A 106 12.65 7.98 2.54
N LEU A 107 13.15 8.77 1.59
CA LEU A 107 13.05 8.49 0.16
C LEU A 107 13.58 7.10 -0.20
N ASP A 108 14.74 6.71 0.34
CA ASP A 108 15.31 5.37 0.14
C ASP A 108 14.41 4.26 0.70
N SER A 109 13.69 4.50 1.81
CA SER A 109 12.77 3.52 2.41
C SER A 109 11.47 3.35 1.62
N LEU A 110 10.98 4.37 0.93
CA LEU A 110 9.72 4.32 0.18
C LEU A 110 9.71 3.23 -0.91
N LYS A 111 10.88 2.93 -1.48
CA LYS A 111 11.06 1.86 -2.46
C LYS A 111 10.73 0.48 -1.87
N ILE A 112 11.15 0.25 -0.63
CA ILE A 112 10.96 -1.01 0.09
C ILE A 112 9.51 -1.15 0.56
N GLU A 113 8.88 -0.03 0.93
CA GLU A 113 7.53 0.00 1.51
C GLU A 113 6.41 -0.06 0.48
N MET A 114 6.73 -0.27 -0.79
CA MET A 114 5.74 -0.36 -1.87
C MET A 114 4.85 0.90 -1.95
N ILE A 115 5.44 2.07 -1.89
CA ILE A 115 4.73 3.34 -2.09
C ILE A 115 4.48 3.55 -3.58
N LYS A 116 3.23 3.80 -3.96
CA LYS A 116 2.81 4.00 -5.36
C LYS A 116 2.93 5.44 -5.83
N GLY A 117 2.85 6.37 -4.92
CA GLY A 117 2.94 7.79 -5.22
C GLY A 117 3.50 8.58 -4.05
N LEU A 118 4.14 9.69 -4.36
CA LEU A 118 4.75 10.58 -3.39
C LEU A 118 4.28 12.01 -3.62
N ILE A 119 3.83 12.64 -2.55
CA ILE A 119 3.60 14.08 -2.47
C ILE A 119 4.64 14.60 -1.49
N ILE A 120 5.51 15.48 -1.95
CA ILE A 120 6.64 15.98 -1.14
C ILE A 120 6.67 17.51 -1.11
N ILE A 121 6.98 18.04 0.07
CA ILE A 121 7.48 19.40 0.25
C ILE A 121 8.93 19.23 0.72
N PRO A 122 9.91 19.46 -0.17
CA PRO A 122 11.30 19.15 0.14
C PRO A 122 11.88 20.13 1.17
N VAL A 123 12.91 19.68 1.87
CA VAL A 123 13.65 20.50 2.82
C VAL A 123 14.43 21.61 2.09
N SER A 124 14.95 21.32 0.90
CA SER A 124 15.69 22.26 0.08
C SER A 124 15.29 22.13 -1.38
N GLU A 125 15.00 23.25 -2.03
CA GLU A 125 14.66 23.31 -3.45
C GLU A 125 15.85 23.01 -4.39
N CYS A 126 17.07 23.09 -3.88
CA CYS A 126 18.30 22.97 -4.68
C CYS A 126 19.13 21.72 -4.37
N ASP A 127 18.56 20.74 -3.63
CA ASP A 127 19.31 19.55 -3.28
C ASP A 127 19.33 18.54 -4.45
N GLN A 128 20.50 18.39 -5.08
CA GLN A 128 20.69 17.48 -6.21
C GLN A 128 20.52 16.01 -5.83
N GLU A 129 20.84 15.64 -4.60
CA GLU A 129 20.64 14.26 -4.13
C GLU A 129 19.17 13.92 -3.94
N THR A 130 18.36 14.86 -3.43
CA THR A 130 16.90 14.72 -3.37
C THR A 130 16.33 14.57 -4.78
N ALA A 131 16.74 15.41 -5.72
CA ALA A 131 16.28 15.34 -7.11
C ALA A 131 16.59 13.98 -7.76
N ALA A 132 17.81 13.47 -7.60
CA ALA A 132 18.20 12.16 -8.13
C ALA A 132 17.35 11.02 -7.53
N ARG A 133 17.05 11.06 -6.23
CA ARG A 133 16.18 10.04 -5.58
C ARG A 133 14.73 10.10 -6.05
N LEU A 134 14.23 11.30 -6.37
CA LEU A 134 12.89 11.48 -6.94
C LEU A 134 12.81 10.90 -8.36
N GLU A 135 13.81 11.17 -9.21
CA GLU A 135 13.89 10.56 -10.55
C GLU A 135 13.94 9.03 -10.48
N GLU A 136 14.70 8.46 -9.55
CA GLU A 136 14.73 7.02 -9.33
C GLU A 136 13.39 6.46 -8.83
N PHE A 137 12.64 7.22 -8.05
CA PHE A 137 11.30 6.83 -7.59
C PHE A 137 10.29 6.82 -8.73
N GLU A 138 10.33 7.78 -9.65
CA GLU A 138 9.45 7.84 -10.82
C GLU A 138 9.72 6.71 -11.83
N ALA A 139 10.95 6.20 -11.89
CA ALA A 139 11.35 5.14 -12.82
C ALA A 139 10.87 3.72 -12.42
N GLN A 140 10.18 3.56 -11.28
CA GLN A 140 9.65 2.29 -10.77
C GLN A 140 8.19 2.07 -11.20
#